data_ff2dbe6e4ff4e30275876bac0f94b191
#
_entry.id   ff2dbe6e4ff4e30275876bac0f94b191
#
_cell.length_a   1.000
_cell.length_b   1.000
_cell.length_c   1.000
_cell.angle_alpha   90.00
_cell.angle_beta   90.00
_cell.angle_gamma   90.00
#
_symmetry.space_group_name_H-M   'P 1'
#
loop_
_entity.id
_entity.type
_entity.pdbx_description
1 polymer ?
#
loop_
_entity_poly.entity_id
_entity_poly.type
_entity_poly.pdbx_seq_one_letter_code
_entity_poly.pdbx_strand_id
1 'polypeptide(L)'
;MRKVAFYILNGFAVLAAAFISGYAFEDPGGWVAAGMTAAWVLPTIALGLLAWRYPTQMRTPLIALSAISMIVAASQAVWPHEWRDFLFRTGPVEAIATFGVVFGLNAFARYHDELLGGALMMLVALTPIAAVYFGSGLQRGVLGGSTSAMLLPGVVIGLVYVLDAELHKHAHHDDVSGQVKRGASATG
;
A
#
# COMPACT_ATOMS: atom_id res chain seq x y z
N MET A 1 -13.18 4.18 11.86
CA MET A 1 -11.91 4.69 11.26
C MET A 1 -11.67 4.17 9.85
N ARG A 2 -11.80 2.87 9.56
CA ARG A 2 -11.53 2.24 8.25
C ARG A 2 -12.18 2.88 7.01
N LYS A 3 -13.43 3.40 7.12
CA LYS A 3 -14.07 4.09 5.98
C LYS A 3 -13.30 5.36 5.60
N VAL A 4 -12.90 6.12 6.61
CA VAL A 4 -12.14 7.36 6.40
C VAL A 4 -10.76 7.05 5.80
N ALA A 5 -10.05 6.06 6.34
CA ALA A 5 -8.77 5.61 5.82
C ALA A 5 -8.86 5.17 4.35
N PHE A 6 -9.90 4.38 4.02
CA PHE A 6 -10.16 3.96 2.64
C PHE A 6 -10.37 5.15 1.70
N TYR A 7 -11.21 6.12 2.07
CA TYR A 7 -11.48 7.28 1.21
C TYR A 7 -10.28 8.22 1.11
N ILE A 8 -9.48 8.38 2.17
CA ILE A 8 -8.26 9.19 2.12
C ILE A 8 -7.26 8.59 1.12
N LEU A 9 -7.01 7.28 1.17
CA LEU A 9 -6.06 6.66 0.24
C LEU A 9 -6.58 6.70 -1.20
N ASN A 10 -7.88 6.47 -1.42
CA ASN A 10 -8.46 6.59 -2.74
C ASN A 10 -8.39 8.04 -3.28
N GLY A 11 -8.67 9.04 -2.46
CA GLY A 11 -8.50 10.45 -2.82
C GLY A 11 -7.05 10.78 -3.17
N PHE A 12 -6.10 10.31 -2.35
CA PHE A 12 -4.68 10.45 -2.62
C PHE A 12 -4.25 9.75 -3.93
N ALA A 13 -4.79 8.56 -4.21
CA ALA A 13 -4.53 7.84 -5.46
C ALA A 13 -4.97 8.63 -6.69
N VAL A 14 -6.14 9.26 -6.63
CA VAL A 14 -6.65 10.12 -7.72
C VAL A 14 -5.76 11.34 -7.92
N LEU A 15 -5.33 12.00 -6.83
CA LEU A 15 -4.42 13.14 -6.89
C LEU A 15 -3.05 12.73 -7.42
N ALA A 16 -2.50 11.61 -6.97
CA ALA A 16 -1.23 11.09 -7.48
C ALA A 16 -1.31 10.74 -8.96
N ALA A 17 -2.40 10.10 -9.39
CA ALA A 17 -2.65 9.80 -10.79
C ALA A 17 -2.73 11.08 -11.65
N ALA A 18 -3.45 12.09 -11.19
CA ALA A 18 -3.57 13.37 -11.88
C ALA A 18 -2.20 14.08 -11.98
N PHE A 19 -1.41 14.09 -10.89
CA PHE A 19 -0.08 14.70 -10.86
C PHE A 19 0.90 14.01 -11.81
N ILE A 20 0.95 12.66 -11.76
CA ILE A 20 1.83 11.87 -12.63
C ILE A 20 1.42 12.01 -14.09
N SER A 21 0.12 12.05 -14.38
CA SER A 21 -0.40 12.30 -15.73
C SER A 21 0.01 13.68 -16.23
N GLY A 22 -0.12 14.72 -15.41
CA GLY A 22 0.30 16.08 -15.75
C GLY A 22 1.79 16.14 -16.09
N TYR A 23 2.64 15.56 -15.24
CA TYR A 23 4.08 15.50 -15.46
C TYR A 23 4.46 14.67 -16.70
N ALA A 24 3.78 13.53 -16.92
CA ALA A 24 4.04 12.67 -18.07
C ALA A 24 3.64 13.31 -19.40
N PHE A 25 2.68 14.25 -19.41
CA PHE A 25 2.28 14.98 -20.62
C PHE A 25 3.24 16.13 -21.00
N GLU A 26 4.07 16.59 -20.06
CA GLU A 26 5.06 17.65 -20.35
C GLU A 26 6.23 17.14 -21.18
N ASP A 27 6.78 15.96 -20.86
CA ASP A 27 7.96 15.39 -21.57
C ASP A 27 7.96 13.85 -21.48
N PRO A 28 7.87 13.09 -22.54
CA PRO A 28 7.91 13.40 -23.99
C PRO A 28 6.57 13.84 -24.60
N GLY A 29 5.49 13.95 -23.82
CA GLY A 29 4.18 14.39 -24.26
C GLY A 29 3.40 13.41 -25.14
N GLY A 30 2.16 13.78 -25.44
CA GLY A 30 1.34 13.09 -26.42
C GLY A 30 0.92 11.66 -26.02
N TRP A 31 0.79 10.79 -27.01
CA TRP A 31 0.29 9.41 -26.82
C TRP A 31 1.21 8.50 -26.02
N VAL A 32 2.53 8.76 -26.01
CA VAL A 32 3.51 7.97 -25.24
C VAL A 32 3.26 8.19 -23.75
N ALA A 33 3.11 9.43 -23.31
CA ALA A 33 2.82 9.77 -21.93
C ALA A 33 1.47 9.22 -21.47
N ALA A 34 0.43 9.32 -22.31
CA ALA A 34 -0.87 8.71 -22.05
C ALA A 34 -0.76 7.18 -21.90
N GLY A 35 0.01 6.53 -22.76
CA GLY A 35 0.26 5.09 -22.69
C GLY A 35 0.98 4.68 -21.39
N MET A 36 2.01 5.41 -20.98
CA MET A 36 2.74 5.18 -19.74
C MET A 36 1.83 5.37 -18.51
N THR A 37 1.03 6.42 -18.49
CA THR A 37 0.04 6.66 -17.42
C THR A 37 -0.97 5.50 -17.35
N ALA A 38 -1.53 5.09 -18.49
CA ALA A 38 -2.48 3.98 -18.55
C ALA A 38 -1.85 2.67 -18.08
N ALA A 39 -0.58 2.42 -18.40
CA ALA A 39 0.13 1.19 -18.06
C ALA A 39 0.26 0.95 -16.55
N TRP A 40 0.19 1.97 -15.71
CA TRP A 40 0.17 1.78 -14.26
C TRP A 40 -1.20 2.04 -13.63
N VAL A 41 -1.99 2.98 -14.14
CA VAL A 41 -3.33 3.30 -13.61
C VAL A 41 -4.28 2.13 -13.80
N LEU A 42 -4.30 1.51 -14.99
CA LEU A 42 -5.21 0.41 -15.28
C LEU A 42 -4.96 -0.82 -14.41
N PRO A 43 -3.72 -1.33 -14.24
CA PRO A 43 -3.45 -2.43 -13.30
C PRO A 43 -3.79 -2.07 -11.85
N THR A 44 -3.53 -0.84 -11.41
CA THR A 44 -3.86 -0.38 -10.06
C THR A 44 -5.36 -0.44 -9.82
N ILE A 45 -6.16 0.11 -10.74
CA ILE A 45 -7.62 0.06 -10.66
C ILE A 45 -8.11 -1.39 -10.72
N ALA A 46 -7.57 -2.20 -11.63
CA ALA A 46 -7.93 -3.60 -11.77
C ALA A 46 -7.66 -4.39 -10.48
N LEU A 47 -6.49 -4.19 -9.85
CA LEU A 47 -6.15 -4.79 -8.56
C LEU A 47 -7.17 -4.41 -7.47
N GLY A 48 -7.51 -3.14 -7.35
CA GLY A 48 -8.50 -2.66 -6.39
C GLY A 48 -9.89 -3.27 -6.63
N LEU A 49 -10.35 -3.30 -7.88
CA LEU A 49 -11.64 -3.88 -8.26
C LEU A 49 -11.69 -5.40 -8.03
N LEU A 50 -10.62 -6.12 -8.38
CA LEU A 50 -10.51 -7.56 -8.14
C LEU A 50 -10.47 -7.88 -6.65
N ALA A 51 -9.71 -7.11 -5.85
CA ALA A 51 -9.67 -7.27 -4.40
C ALA A 51 -11.03 -6.98 -3.75
N TRP A 52 -11.77 -6.01 -4.27
CA TRP A 52 -13.14 -5.72 -3.84
C TRP A 52 -14.12 -6.85 -4.24
N ARG A 53 -14.09 -7.29 -5.50
CA ARG A 53 -15.09 -8.22 -6.07
C ARG A 53 -14.84 -9.68 -5.69
N TYR A 54 -13.57 -10.07 -5.54
CA TYR A 54 -13.13 -11.43 -5.30
C TYR A 54 -12.09 -11.52 -4.16
N PRO A 55 -12.41 -11.03 -2.94
CA PRO A 55 -11.41 -10.86 -1.88
C PRO A 55 -10.75 -12.18 -1.47
N THR A 56 -11.50 -13.27 -1.40
CA THR A 56 -10.98 -14.59 -1.01
C THR A 56 -9.98 -15.13 -2.03
N GLN A 57 -10.26 -14.95 -3.33
CA GLN A 57 -9.38 -15.40 -4.41
C GLN A 57 -8.16 -14.53 -4.54
N MET A 58 -8.28 -13.23 -4.21
CA MET A 58 -7.18 -12.25 -4.28
C MET A 58 -6.23 -12.31 -3.09
N ARG A 59 -6.54 -13.08 -2.04
CA ARG A 59 -5.67 -13.21 -0.86
C ARG A 59 -4.27 -13.69 -1.24
N THR A 60 -4.16 -14.83 -1.93
CA THR A 60 -2.86 -15.39 -2.33
C THR A 60 -2.11 -14.52 -3.34
N PRO A 61 -2.75 -14.04 -4.44
CA PRO A 61 -2.11 -13.09 -5.34
C PRO A 61 -1.60 -11.82 -4.67
N LEU A 62 -2.37 -11.23 -3.75
CA LEU A 62 -1.93 -10.02 -3.04
C LEU A 62 -0.75 -10.29 -2.11
N ILE A 63 -0.72 -11.43 -1.41
CA ILE A 63 0.44 -11.83 -0.60
C ILE A 63 1.67 -12.02 -1.50
N ALA A 64 1.52 -12.69 -2.63
CA ALA A 64 2.62 -12.91 -3.57
C ALA A 64 3.14 -11.58 -4.15
N LEU A 65 2.26 -10.70 -4.61
CA LEU A 65 2.62 -9.37 -5.10
C LEU A 65 3.30 -8.53 -4.02
N SER A 66 2.82 -8.62 -2.78
CA SER A 66 3.45 -7.94 -1.63
C SER A 66 4.87 -8.45 -1.40
N ALA A 67 5.08 -9.76 -1.41
CA ALA A 67 6.39 -10.36 -1.25
C ALA A 67 7.35 -9.96 -2.39
N ILE A 68 6.89 -10.02 -3.64
CA ILE A 68 7.67 -9.59 -4.82
C ILE A 68 8.04 -8.11 -4.69
N SER A 69 7.07 -7.25 -4.37
CA SER A 69 7.30 -5.81 -4.20
C SER A 69 8.35 -5.52 -3.12
N MET A 70 8.27 -6.22 -1.97
CA MET A 70 9.25 -6.07 -0.88
C MET A 70 10.65 -6.56 -1.29
N ILE A 71 10.75 -7.68 -2.02
CA ILE A 71 12.04 -8.21 -2.49
C ILE A 71 12.66 -7.24 -3.49
N VAL A 72 11.88 -6.74 -4.45
CA VAL A 72 12.33 -5.75 -5.43
C VAL A 72 12.81 -4.48 -4.74
N ALA A 73 12.02 -3.97 -3.79
CA ALA A 73 12.39 -2.78 -3.02
C ALA A 73 13.65 -3.00 -2.17
N ALA A 74 13.75 -4.13 -1.47
CA ALA A 74 14.92 -4.45 -0.65
C ALA A 74 16.21 -4.60 -1.49
N SER A 75 16.10 -5.03 -2.75
CA SER A 75 17.24 -5.14 -3.66
C SER A 75 17.94 -3.80 -3.91
N GLN A 76 17.26 -2.67 -3.77
CA GLN A 76 17.87 -1.34 -3.86
C GLN A 76 18.94 -1.08 -2.80
N ALA A 77 18.76 -1.65 -1.60
CA ALA A 77 19.75 -1.52 -0.54
C ALA A 77 21.01 -2.37 -0.81
N VAL A 78 20.86 -3.50 -1.52
CA VAL A 78 21.94 -4.44 -1.82
C VAL A 78 22.70 -4.06 -3.10
N TRP A 79 21.98 -3.61 -4.13
CA TRP A 79 22.54 -3.22 -5.44
C TRP A 79 22.21 -1.78 -5.82
N PRO A 80 22.66 -0.80 -5.04
CA PRO A 80 22.24 0.60 -5.22
C PRO A 80 22.71 1.21 -6.55
N HIS A 81 23.79 0.72 -7.18
CA HIS A 81 24.29 1.26 -8.45
C HIS A 81 23.40 0.88 -9.62
N GLU A 82 23.00 -0.39 -9.71
CA GLU A 82 22.10 -0.89 -10.76
C GLU A 82 20.73 -0.22 -10.68
N TRP A 83 20.19 -0.07 -9.46
CA TRP A 83 18.94 0.63 -9.25
C TRP A 83 19.02 2.11 -9.59
N ARG A 84 20.12 2.78 -9.24
CA ARG A 84 20.32 4.19 -9.60
C ARG A 84 20.26 4.37 -11.12
N ASP A 85 21.00 3.56 -11.87
CA ASP A 85 21.07 3.68 -13.34
C ASP A 85 19.73 3.32 -13.99
N PHE A 86 19.01 2.34 -13.44
CA PHE A 86 17.66 1.98 -13.86
C PHE A 86 16.66 3.12 -13.62
N LEU A 87 16.63 3.68 -12.41
CA LEU A 87 15.69 4.74 -12.04
C LEU A 87 15.95 6.06 -12.77
N PHE A 88 17.20 6.39 -13.10
CA PHE A 88 17.51 7.54 -13.94
C PHE A 88 16.96 7.42 -15.36
N ARG A 89 16.84 6.19 -15.88
CA ARG A 89 16.30 5.94 -17.21
C ARG A 89 14.79 5.80 -17.25
N THR A 90 14.18 5.26 -16.20
CA THR A 90 12.78 4.85 -16.19
C THR A 90 11.91 5.65 -15.21
N GLY A 91 12.53 6.48 -14.35
CA GLY A 91 11.83 7.19 -13.28
C GLY A 91 11.38 6.26 -12.14
N PRO A 92 10.48 6.70 -11.27
CA PRO A 92 10.09 6.00 -10.04
C PRO A 92 9.12 4.83 -10.28
N VAL A 93 9.40 3.99 -11.29
CA VAL A 93 8.50 2.88 -11.70
C VAL A 93 8.22 1.92 -10.54
N GLU A 94 9.22 1.65 -9.72
CA GLU A 94 9.07 0.77 -8.55
C GLU A 94 8.12 1.35 -7.50
N ALA A 95 8.24 2.63 -7.18
CA ALA A 95 7.33 3.30 -6.24
C ALA A 95 5.88 3.29 -6.77
N ILE A 96 5.71 3.49 -8.08
CA ILE A 96 4.41 3.41 -8.76
C ILE A 96 3.82 2.00 -8.68
N ALA A 97 4.62 0.97 -8.96
CA ALA A 97 4.18 -0.42 -8.89
C ALA A 97 3.80 -0.81 -7.44
N THR A 98 4.63 -0.41 -6.48
CA THR A 98 4.36 -0.62 -5.05
C THR A 98 3.08 0.08 -4.61
N PHE A 99 2.84 1.30 -5.08
CA PHE A 99 1.60 2.02 -4.82
C PHE A 99 0.37 1.27 -5.35
N GLY A 100 0.45 0.65 -6.53
CA GLY A 100 -0.61 -0.21 -7.07
C GLY A 100 -0.94 -1.39 -6.15
N VAL A 101 0.07 -2.04 -5.59
CA VAL A 101 -0.11 -3.13 -4.60
C VAL A 101 -0.75 -2.59 -3.32
N VAL A 102 -0.27 -1.45 -2.79
CA VAL A 102 -0.84 -0.78 -1.61
C VAL A 102 -2.32 -0.45 -1.82
N PHE A 103 -2.68 0.03 -3.01
CA PHE A 103 -4.06 0.32 -3.36
C PHE A 103 -4.95 -0.94 -3.39
N GLY A 104 -4.46 -2.04 -3.95
CA GLY A 104 -5.13 -3.35 -3.92
C GLY A 104 -5.32 -3.88 -2.49
N LEU A 105 -4.28 -3.75 -1.65
CA LEU A 105 -4.32 -4.14 -0.24
C LEU A 105 -5.31 -3.27 0.57
N ASN A 106 -5.44 -1.98 0.24
CA ASN A 106 -6.43 -1.11 0.86
C ASN A 106 -7.87 -1.59 0.60
N ALA A 107 -8.18 -1.99 -0.64
CA ALA A 107 -9.47 -2.57 -0.95
C ALA A 107 -9.68 -3.92 -0.23
N PHE A 108 -8.66 -4.77 -0.18
CA PHE A 108 -8.69 -6.05 0.53
C PHE A 108 -8.91 -5.87 2.04
N ALA A 109 -8.15 -4.99 2.70
CA ALA A 109 -8.30 -4.65 4.11
C ALA A 109 -9.71 -4.16 4.41
N ARG A 110 -10.24 -3.29 3.55
CA ARG A 110 -11.57 -2.69 3.75
C ARG A 110 -12.71 -3.70 3.68
N TYR A 111 -12.62 -4.70 2.82
CA TYR A 111 -13.74 -5.58 2.49
C TYR A 111 -13.59 -7.01 2.99
N HIS A 112 -12.41 -7.42 3.44
CA HIS A 112 -12.16 -8.83 3.79
C HIS A 112 -11.39 -9.02 5.11
N ASP A 113 -10.12 -8.62 5.17
CA ASP A 113 -9.24 -8.90 6.32
C ASP A 113 -8.42 -7.64 6.65
N GLU A 114 -8.89 -6.93 7.68
CA GLU A 114 -8.31 -5.65 8.11
C GLU A 114 -6.89 -5.82 8.64
N LEU A 115 -6.67 -6.87 9.44
CA LEU A 115 -5.37 -7.10 10.06
C LEU A 115 -4.33 -7.50 9.03
N LEU A 116 -4.63 -8.50 8.21
CA LEU A 116 -3.70 -8.97 7.19
C LEU A 116 -3.45 -7.91 6.13
N GLY A 117 -4.51 -7.29 5.62
CA GLY A 117 -4.40 -6.25 4.59
C GLY A 117 -3.67 -5.02 5.10
N GLY A 118 -3.97 -4.57 6.32
CA GLY A 118 -3.29 -3.44 6.96
C GLY A 118 -1.81 -3.71 7.23
N ALA A 119 -1.48 -4.88 7.78
CA ALA A 119 -0.11 -5.26 8.05
C ALA A 119 0.74 -5.38 6.77
N LEU A 120 0.21 -6.03 5.74
CA LEU A 120 0.88 -6.13 4.44
C LEU A 120 1.06 -4.75 3.81
N MET A 121 0.05 -3.88 3.88
CA MET A 121 0.11 -2.53 3.35
C MET A 121 1.21 -1.70 4.01
N MET A 122 1.35 -1.79 5.34
CA MET A 122 2.45 -1.15 6.07
C MET A 122 3.81 -1.67 5.62
N LEU A 123 3.99 -2.99 5.56
CA LEU A 123 5.26 -3.62 5.20
C LEU A 123 5.66 -3.28 3.76
N VAL A 124 4.72 -3.40 2.82
CA VAL A 124 4.95 -3.11 1.39
C VAL A 124 5.29 -1.64 1.17
N ALA A 125 4.63 -0.72 1.86
CA ALA A 125 4.89 0.71 1.73
C ALA A 125 6.18 1.14 2.46
N LEU A 126 6.50 0.54 3.60
CA LEU A 126 7.68 0.88 4.39
C LEU A 126 8.98 0.36 3.77
N THR A 127 8.95 -0.81 3.10
CA THR A 127 10.16 -1.45 2.56
C THR A 127 10.90 -0.57 1.55
N PRO A 128 10.28 0.03 0.51
CA PRO A 128 11.01 0.89 -0.42
C PRO A 128 11.45 2.20 0.23
N ILE A 129 10.68 2.75 1.17
CA ILE A 129 11.11 3.91 1.96
C ILE A 129 12.41 3.58 2.70
N ALA A 130 12.42 2.46 3.44
CA ALA A 130 13.60 2.02 4.16
C ALA A 130 14.78 1.73 3.23
N ALA A 131 14.55 1.02 2.12
CA ALA A 131 15.59 0.69 1.14
C ALA A 131 16.27 1.93 0.57
N VAL A 132 15.53 2.97 0.23
CA VAL A 132 16.08 4.24 -0.26
C VAL A 132 16.91 4.95 0.81
N TYR A 133 16.49 4.93 2.07
CA TYR A 133 17.23 5.59 3.16
C TYR A 133 18.46 4.80 3.61
N PHE A 134 18.43 3.48 3.54
CA PHE A 134 19.58 2.62 3.84
C PHE A 134 20.52 2.40 2.63
N GLY A 135 20.06 2.71 1.41
CA GLY A 135 20.84 2.66 0.19
C GLY A 135 21.86 3.79 0.07
N SER A 136 22.40 4.01 -1.15
CA SER A 136 23.43 5.02 -1.42
C SER A 136 22.94 6.46 -1.18
N GLY A 137 23.84 7.35 -0.73
CA GLY A 137 23.52 8.73 -0.36
C GLY A 137 22.87 9.59 -1.46
N LEU A 138 23.06 9.25 -2.75
CA LEU A 138 22.47 9.98 -3.87
C LEU A 138 20.95 9.78 -3.97
N GLN A 139 20.45 8.62 -3.55
CA GLN A 139 19.01 8.30 -3.58
C GLN A 139 18.23 8.98 -2.46
N ARG A 140 18.92 9.41 -1.39
CA ARG A 140 18.29 10.05 -0.23
C ARG A 140 17.64 11.40 -0.52
N GLY A 141 18.07 12.11 -1.56
CA GLY A 141 17.55 13.41 -1.93
C GLY A 141 16.17 13.32 -2.60
N VAL A 142 16.15 13.49 -3.90
CA VAL A 142 14.91 13.63 -4.69
C VAL A 142 14.08 12.33 -4.71
N LEU A 143 14.74 11.17 -4.94
CA LEU A 143 14.03 9.88 -5.00
C LEU A 143 13.48 9.46 -3.65
N GLY A 144 14.23 9.70 -2.56
CA GLY A 144 13.76 9.41 -1.21
C GLY A 144 12.53 10.23 -0.82
N GLY A 145 12.52 11.52 -1.17
CA GLY A 145 11.39 12.41 -0.93
C GLY A 145 10.14 12.01 -1.69
N SER A 146 10.26 11.71 -2.99
CA SER A 146 9.12 11.30 -3.82
C SER A 146 8.55 9.94 -3.41
N THR A 147 9.41 8.96 -3.16
CA THR A 147 9.00 7.62 -2.69
C THR A 147 8.28 7.72 -1.34
N SER A 148 8.84 8.49 -0.40
CA SER A 148 8.22 8.69 0.92
C SER A 148 6.88 9.40 0.80
N ALA A 149 6.78 10.48 0.03
CA ALA A 149 5.54 11.21 -0.15
C ALA A 149 4.43 10.34 -0.75
N MET A 150 4.80 9.43 -1.67
CA MET A 150 3.84 8.55 -2.34
C MET A 150 3.39 7.38 -1.46
N LEU A 151 4.27 6.80 -0.66
CA LEU A 151 4.01 5.55 0.07
C LEU A 151 3.71 5.75 1.57
N LEU A 152 4.13 6.86 2.19
CA LEU A 152 3.86 7.14 3.59
C LEU A 152 2.36 7.10 3.96
N PRO A 153 1.43 7.60 3.13
CA PRO A 153 0.01 7.43 3.39
C PRO A 153 -0.40 5.96 3.52
N GLY A 154 0.19 5.06 2.73
CA GLY A 154 -0.05 3.62 2.84
C GLY A 154 0.40 3.04 4.18
N VAL A 155 1.52 3.49 4.74
CA VAL A 155 1.99 3.09 6.07
C VAL A 155 1.01 3.55 7.15
N VAL A 156 0.63 4.83 7.12
CA VAL A 156 -0.29 5.41 8.13
C VAL A 156 -1.65 4.73 8.09
N ILE A 157 -2.20 4.53 6.89
CA ILE A 157 -3.52 3.92 6.73
C ILE A 157 -3.48 2.43 7.08
N GLY A 158 -2.39 1.73 6.74
CA GLY A 158 -2.18 0.35 7.17
C GLY A 158 -2.15 0.21 8.69
N LEU A 159 -1.49 1.14 9.38
CA LEU A 159 -1.51 1.21 10.84
C LEU A 159 -2.94 1.42 11.39
N VAL A 160 -3.73 2.29 10.76
CA VAL A 160 -5.13 2.51 11.16
C VAL A 160 -5.95 1.23 11.06
N TYR A 161 -5.78 0.43 9.99
CA TYR A 161 -6.48 -0.85 9.87
C TYR A 161 -6.05 -1.85 10.95
N VAL A 162 -4.75 -1.97 11.21
CA VAL A 162 -4.22 -2.87 12.24
C VAL A 162 -4.76 -2.49 13.63
N LEU A 163 -4.70 -1.21 13.98
CA LEU A 163 -5.20 -0.72 15.27
C LEU A 163 -6.72 -0.92 15.40
N ASP A 164 -7.48 -0.65 14.32
CA ASP A 164 -8.94 -0.84 14.34
C ASP A 164 -9.31 -2.33 14.52
N ALA A 165 -8.59 -3.24 13.87
CA ALA A 165 -8.76 -4.69 14.02
C ALA A 165 -8.47 -5.17 15.45
N GLU A 166 -7.38 -4.70 16.06
CA GLU A 166 -7.01 -5.07 17.43
C GLU A 166 -8.00 -4.50 18.46
N LEU A 167 -8.47 -3.28 18.29
CA LEU A 167 -9.46 -2.69 19.18
C LEU A 167 -10.78 -3.46 19.16
N HIS A 168 -11.25 -3.90 17.99
CA HIS A 168 -12.46 -4.71 17.88
C HIS A 168 -12.32 -6.09 18.53
N LYS A 169 -11.14 -6.69 18.45
CA LYS A 169 -10.84 -7.98 19.08
C LYS A 169 -10.91 -7.89 20.62
N HIS A 170 -10.35 -6.85 21.20
CA HIS A 170 -10.40 -6.63 22.65
C HIS A 170 -11.81 -6.35 23.15
N ALA A 171 -12.59 -5.52 22.47
CA ALA A 171 -13.97 -5.22 22.82
C ALA A 171 -14.86 -6.49 22.85
N HIS A 172 -14.67 -7.38 21.88
CA HIS A 172 -15.43 -8.64 21.83
C HIS A 172 -15.05 -9.62 22.96
N HIS A 173 -13.79 -9.62 23.39
CA HIS A 173 -13.33 -10.47 24.50
C HIS A 173 -13.90 -10.03 25.84
N ASP A 174 -14.02 -8.73 26.06
CA ASP A 174 -14.58 -8.15 27.29
C ASP A 174 -16.10 -8.42 27.41
N ASP A 175 -16.84 -8.36 26.29
CA ASP A 175 -18.26 -8.68 26.27
C ASP A 175 -18.54 -10.15 26.62
N VAL A 176 -17.75 -11.08 26.08
CA VAL A 176 -17.89 -12.51 26.38
C VAL A 176 -17.56 -12.81 27.85
N SER A 177 -16.51 -12.20 28.38
CA SER A 177 -16.11 -12.38 29.78
C SER A 177 -17.14 -11.78 30.75
N GLY A 178 -17.78 -10.68 30.39
CA GLY A 178 -18.86 -10.06 31.15
C GLY A 178 -20.14 -10.91 31.20
N GLN A 179 -20.48 -11.56 30.10
CA GLN A 179 -21.65 -12.45 30.03
C GLN A 179 -21.44 -13.72 30.87
N VAL A 180 -20.23 -14.32 30.84
CA VAL A 180 -19.90 -15.50 31.66
C VAL A 180 -20.02 -15.18 33.17
N LYS A 181 -19.52 -14.02 33.59
CA LYS A 181 -19.64 -13.61 35.00
C LYS A 181 -21.09 -13.37 35.45
N ARG A 182 -21.95 -12.82 34.60
CA ARG A 182 -23.36 -12.59 34.89
C ARG A 182 -24.15 -13.92 34.93
N GLY A 183 -23.87 -14.85 34.09
CA GLY A 183 -24.47 -16.20 34.09
C GLY A 183 -24.14 -16.97 35.35
N ALA A 184 -22.91 -16.90 35.86
CA ALA A 184 -22.49 -17.59 37.07
C ALA A 184 -23.10 -17.02 38.34
N SER A 185 -23.45 -15.72 38.37
CA SER A 185 -24.11 -15.10 39.54
C SER A 185 -25.62 -15.30 39.60
N ALA A 186 -26.26 -15.79 38.52
CA ALA A 186 -27.70 -16.02 38.48
C ALA A 186 -28.11 -17.46 38.88
N THR A 187 -27.14 -18.37 39.07
CA THR A 187 -27.36 -19.79 39.40
C THR A 187 -26.97 -20.15 40.86
N GLY A 188 -26.57 -19.19 41.68
CA GLY A 188 -26.29 -19.33 43.11
C GLY A 188 -27.34 -18.64 43.95
#